data_cd562b874d9d47bf9b50b2aac7b58453
#
_entry.id   cd562b874d9d47bf9b50b2aac7b58453
#
_cell.length_a   1.000
_cell.length_b   1.000
_cell.length_c   1.000
_cell.angle_alpha   90.00
_cell.angle_beta   90.00
_cell.angle_gamma   90.00
#
_symmetry.space_group_name_H-M   'P 1'
#
loop_
_entity.id
_entity.type
_entity.pdbx_description
1 polymer ?
#
loop_
_entity_poly.entity_id
_entity_poly.type
_entity_poly.pdbx_seq_one_letter_code
_entity_poly.pdbx_strand_id
1 'polypeptide(L)'
;MIVDEEAIVLDSAIIAETKDYEEPFWLNKELKQVMVIIIYPDGKRLPASVSGEGGNPDYIAIMEKFTEEDIDENTRLREERRAEEVRQRMERSKVDQQRRKDEALFEAKLEAFEVPIIKNSTNKPMKTKIRRSKSALEVMAYATMLIMEEEKNAE
;
A
#
# COMPACT_ATOMS: atom_id res chain seq x y z
N MET A 1 -2.65 -39.21 -46.83
CA MET A 1 -3.01 -37.90 -46.32
C MET A 1 -1.74 -37.15 -46.02
N ILE A 2 -1.33 -36.22 -46.87
CA ILE A 2 -0.15 -35.41 -46.66
C ILE A 2 -0.62 -34.19 -45.85
N VAL A 3 -0.24 -34.15 -44.59
CA VAL A 3 -0.46 -32.96 -43.77
C VAL A 3 0.58 -31.94 -44.28
N ASP A 4 0.09 -30.85 -44.81
CA ASP A 4 0.95 -29.76 -45.30
C ASP A 4 1.73 -29.14 -44.09
N GLU A 5 2.97 -29.54 -43.91
CA GLU A 5 3.86 -28.96 -42.88
C GLU A 5 3.99 -27.44 -43.03
N GLU A 6 3.86 -26.92 -44.26
CA GLU A 6 3.85 -25.48 -44.52
C GLU A 6 2.65 -24.75 -43.91
N ALA A 7 1.47 -25.37 -43.82
CA ALA A 7 0.29 -24.78 -43.19
C ALA A 7 0.44 -24.67 -41.68
N ILE A 8 1.10 -25.65 -41.04
CA ILE A 8 1.35 -25.63 -39.59
C ILE A 8 2.38 -24.55 -39.22
N VAL A 9 3.41 -24.36 -40.05
CA VAL A 9 4.44 -23.31 -39.83
C VAL A 9 3.84 -21.92 -40.02
N LEU A 10 2.96 -21.73 -41.01
CA LEU A 10 2.26 -20.47 -41.27
C LEU A 10 1.31 -20.11 -40.09
N ASP A 11 0.57 -21.08 -39.56
CA ASP A 11 -0.30 -20.85 -38.40
C ASP A 11 0.49 -20.50 -37.14
N SER A 12 1.63 -21.15 -36.91
CA SER A 12 2.52 -20.83 -35.79
C SER A 12 3.13 -19.44 -35.93
N ALA A 13 3.53 -19.03 -37.15
CA ALA A 13 4.06 -17.69 -37.41
C ALA A 13 2.98 -16.61 -37.24
N ILE A 14 1.75 -16.86 -37.70
CA ILE A 14 0.61 -15.95 -37.55
C ILE A 14 0.24 -15.81 -36.07
N ILE A 15 0.26 -16.89 -35.27
CA ILE A 15 0.01 -16.86 -33.83
C ILE A 15 1.12 -16.08 -33.10
N ALA A 16 2.38 -16.23 -33.50
CA ALA A 16 3.50 -15.48 -32.94
C ALA A 16 3.43 -13.97 -33.26
N GLU A 17 2.96 -13.60 -34.46
CA GLU A 17 2.80 -12.22 -34.93
C GLU A 17 1.59 -11.52 -34.28
N THR A 18 0.67 -12.23 -33.66
CA THR A 18 -0.55 -11.67 -33.05
C THR A 18 -0.44 -11.33 -31.58
N LYS A 19 0.64 -11.72 -30.90
CA LYS A 19 0.95 -11.24 -29.55
C LYS A 19 1.43 -9.79 -29.61
N ASP A 20 0.92 -8.97 -28.69
CA ASP A 20 1.42 -7.62 -28.49
C ASP A 20 1.96 -7.45 -27.08
N TYR A 21 2.73 -6.40 -26.87
CA TYR A 21 3.43 -6.16 -25.61
C TYR A 21 3.24 -4.70 -25.21
N GLU A 22 2.95 -4.50 -23.91
CA GLU A 22 2.74 -3.18 -23.34
C GLU A 22 3.56 -2.98 -22.05
N GLU A 23 3.96 -1.75 -21.85
CA GLU A 23 4.57 -1.26 -20.61
C GLU A 23 5.75 -2.10 -20.08
N PRO A 24 6.76 -2.43 -20.92
CA PRO A 24 7.91 -3.16 -20.44
C PRO A 24 8.72 -2.31 -19.47
N PHE A 25 9.17 -2.93 -18.39
CA PHE A 25 10.11 -2.32 -17.45
C PHE A 25 11.11 -3.36 -16.95
N TRP A 26 12.28 -2.90 -16.55
CA TRP A 26 13.32 -3.80 -16.04
C TRP A 26 12.98 -4.33 -14.65
N LEU A 27 12.98 -5.65 -14.50
CA LEU A 27 13.09 -6.31 -13.20
C LEU A 27 14.56 -6.34 -12.77
N ASN A 28 15.45 -6.68 -13.69
CA ASN A 28 16.88 -6.64 -13.53
C ASN A 28 17.52 -6.40 -14.90
N LYS A 29 18.04 -5.20 -15.12
CA LYS A 29 18.64 -4.82 -16.39
C LYS A 29 19.91 -5.62 -16.72
N GLU A 30 20.74 -5.88 -15.72
CA GLU A 30 22.00 -6.63 -15.90
C GLU A 30 21.74 -8.06 -16.35
N LEU A 31 20.71 -8.69 -15.80
CA LEU A 31 20.28 -10.04 -16.15
C LEU A 31 19.28 -10.08 -17.32
N LYS A 32 19.02 -8.95 -17.97
CA LYS A 32 18.07 -8.81 -19.08
C LYS A 32 16.67 -9.38 -18.74
N GLN A 33 16.21 -9.16 -17.52
CA GLN A 33 14.88 -9.57 -17.07
C GLN A 33 13.93 -8.39 -17.17
N VAL A 34 12.87 -8.56 -17.97
CA VAL A 34 11.85 -7.56 -18.26
C VAL A 34 10.50 -8.07 -17.77
N MET A 35 9.78 -7.23 -17.06
CA MET A 35 8.35 -7.44 -16.84
C MET A 35 7.58 -6.72 -17.95
N VAL A 36 6.60 -7.36 -18.51
CA VAL A 36 5.79 -6.84 -19.60
C VAL A 36 4.35 -7.33 -19.49
N ILE A 37 3.41 -6.59 -20.04
CA ILE A 37 2.04 -7.07 -20.22
C ILE A 37 1.96 -7.67 -21.62
N ILE A 38 1.68 -8.96 -21.70
CA ILE A 38 1.45 -9.67 -22.96
C ILE A 38 -0.03 -9.61 -23.29
N ILE A 39 -0.34 -9.13 -24.47
CA ILE A 39 -1.69 -9.13 -25.01
C ILE A 39 -1.80 -10.30 -26.00
N TYR A 40 -2.63 -11.24 -25.65
CA TYR A 40 -2.88 -12.42 -26.48
C TYR A 40 -3.95 -12.14 -27.56
N PRO A 41 -4.00 -12.94 -28.62
CA PRO A 41 -4.97 -12.76 -29.71
C PRO A 41 -6.44 -12.75 -29.30
N ASP A 42 -6.77 -13.41 -28.18
CA ASP A 42 -8.11 -13.44 -27.59
C ASP A 42 -8.44 -12.19 -26.76
N GLY A 43 -7.52 -11.23 -26.69
CA GLY A 43 -7.64 -10.00 -25.91
C GLY A 43 -7.24 -10.10 -24.45
N LYS A 44 -6.81 -11.26 -23.97
CA LYS A 44 -6.30 -11.42 -22.60
C LYS A 44 -5.01 -10.66 -22.42
N ARG A 45 -4.91 -9.96 -21.30
CA ARG A 45 -3.74 -9.18 -20.90
C ARG A 45 -3.17 -9.80 -19.62
N LEU A 46 -1.97 -10.34 -19.70
CA LEU A 46 -1.30 -11.00 -18.58
C LEU A 46 0.08 -10.42 -18.34
N PRO A 47 0.43 -10.09 -17.09
CA PRO A 47 1.80 -9.74 -16.76
C PRO A 47 2.70 -10.97 -16.86
N ALA A 48 3.87 -10.80 -17.44
CA ALA A 48 4.85 -11.86 -17.58
C ALA A 48 6.27 -11.34 -17.36
N SER A 49 7.09 -12.14 -16.72
CA SER A 49 8.53 -11.92 -16.62
C SER A 49 9.21 -12.63 -17.78
N VAL A 50 9.97 -11.88 -18.56
CA VAL A 50 10.65 -12.39 -19.75
C VAL A 50 12.15 -12.21 -19.57
N SER A 51 12.91 -13.29 -19.78
CA SER A 51 14.38 -13.28 -19.74
C SER A 51 14.95 -13.14 -21.13
N GLY A 52 16.00 -12.32 -21.27
CA GLY A 52 16.77 -12.17 -22.51
C GLY A 52 17.78 -13.28 -22.77
N GLU A 53 17.94 -14.20 -21.83
CA GLU A 53 18.83 -15.33 -21.98
C GLU A 53 18.23 -16.41 -22.90
N GLY A 54 19.09 -17.09 -23.67
CA GLY A 54 18.67 -18.24 -24.46
C GLY A 54 17.84 -17.92 -25.71
N GLY A 55 17.82 -16.67 -26.19
CA GLY A 55 17.13 -16.30 -27.41
C GLY A 55 15.59 -16.36 -27.32
N ASN A 56 15.04 -16.01 -26.16
CA ASN A 56 13.61 -16.00 -25.92
C ASN A 56 12.86 -15.14 -26.97
N PRO A 57 11.91 -15.72 -27.73
CA PRO A 57 11.18 -14.99 -28.77
C PRO A 57 10.41 -13.78 -28.25
N ASP A 58 9.84 -13.85 -27.06
CA ASP A 58 9.11 -12.73 -26.45
C ASP A 58 10.06 -11.56 -26.13
N TYR A 59 11.26 -11.86 -25.63
CA TYR A 59 12.27 -10.83 -25.35
C TYR A 59 12.72 -10.13 -26.64
N ILE A 60 12.97 -10.90 -27.71
CA ILE A 60 13.35 -10.37 -29.02
C ILE A 60 12.25 -9.45 -29.55
N ALA A 61 10.99 -9.87 -29.47
CA ALA A 61 9.86 -9.08 -29.92
C ALA A 61 9.69 -7.78 -29.11
N ILE A 62 9.92 -7.82 -27.80
CA ILE A 62 9.89 -6.64 -26.94
C ILE A 62 10.99 -5.66 -27.34
N MET A 63 12.21 -6.14 -27.59
CA MET A 63 13.35 -5.29 -27.97
C MET A 63 13.24 -4.76 -29.39
N GLU A 64 12.46 -5.37 -30.26
CA GLU A 64 12.11 -4.84 -31.57
C GLU A 64 11.09 -3.71 -31.50
N LYS A 65 10.12 -3.81 -30.57
CA LYS A 65 9.07 -2.82 -30.39
C LYS A 65 9.50 -1.62 -29.55
N PHE A 66 10.30 -1.85 -28.51
CA PHE A 66 10.74 -0.84 -27.54
C PHE A 66 12.26 -0.71 -27.55
N THR A 67 12.75 0.52 -27.48
CA THR A 67 14.17 0.76 -27.26
C THR A 67 14.55 0.51 -25.79
N GLU A 68 15.84 0.33 -25.53
CA GLU A 68 16.33 0.21 -24.15
C GLU A 68 16.00 1.46 -23.32
N GLU A 69 16.06 2.64 -23.95
CA GLU A 69 15.68 3.92 -23.33
C GLU A 69 14.20 3.99 -22.98
N ASP A 70 13.33 3.44 -23.83
CA ASP A 70 11.88 3.35 -23.53
C ASP A 70 11.63 2.50 -22.28
N ILE A 71 12.33 1.38 -22.16
CA ILE A 71 12.22 0.48 -21.01
C ILE A 71 12.79 1.13 -19.74
N ASP A 72 13.93 1.83 -19.87
CA ASP A 72 14.53 2.61 -18.78
C ASP A 72 13.56 3.69 -18.27
N GLU A 73 12.91 4.42 -19.17
CA GLU A 73 11.93 5.46 -18.83
C GLU A 73 10.69 4.86 -18.15
N ASN A 74 10.15 3.76 -18.66
CA ASN A 74 9.03 3.06 -18.03
C ASN A 74 9.40 2.57 -16.63
N THR A 75 10.63 2.09 -16.43
CA THR A 75 11.15 1.67 -15.14
C THR A 75 11.19 2.83 -14.16
N ARG A 76 11.72 3.97 -14.59
CA ARG A 76 11.79 5.20 -13.80
C ARG A 76 10.41 5.68 -13.37
N LEU A 77 9.47 5.78 -14.30
CA LEU A 77 8.09 6.21 -14.04
C LEU A 77 7.36 5.26 -13.08
N ARG A 78 7.64 3.96 -13.20
CA ARG A 78 7.07 2.97 -12.29
C ARG A 78 7.61 3.12 -10.87
N GLU A 79 8.91 3.35 -10.73
CA GLU A 79 9.54 3.59 -9.42
C GLU A 79 9.00 4.87 -8.77
N GLU A 80 8.84 5.94 -9.54
CA GLU A 80 8.23 7.18 -9.05
C GLU A 80 6.78 6.98 -8.58
N ARG A 81 5.96 6.26 -9.34
CA ARG A 81 4.58 5.93 -8.94
C ARG A 81 4.55 5.11 -7.64
N ARG A 82 5.42 4.12 -7.51
CA ARG A 82 5.52 3.32 -6.28
C ARG A 82 5.93 4.17 -5.08
N ALA A 83 6.91 5.03 -5.25
CA ALA A 83 7.35 5.95 -4.20
C ALA A 83 6.22 6.89 -3.76
N GLU A 84 5.44 7.41 -4.71
CA GLU A 84 4.28 8.24 -4.43
C GLU A 84 3.17 7.47 -3.70
N GLU A 85 2.85 6.26 -4.15
CA GLU A 85 1.86 5.39 -3.49
C GLU A 85 2.26 5.06 -2.05
N VAL A 86 3.55 4.79 -1.81
CA VAL A 86 4.09 4.55 -0.46
C VAL A 86 3.95 5.80 0.40
N ARG A 87 4.29 6.98 -0.12
CA ARG A 87 4.11 8.26 0.60
C ARG A 87 2.65 8.49 0.97
N GLN A 88 1.74 8.34 0.02
CA GLN A 88 0.29 8.50 0.26
C GLN A 88 -0.24 7.50 1.29
N ARG A 89 0.22 6.25 1.23
CA ARG A 89 -0.14 5.23 2.22
C ARG A 89 0.35 5.60 3.62
N MET A 90 1.59 6.08 3.73
CA MET A 90 2.15 6.55 4.99
C MET A 90 1.39 7.75 5.56
N GLU A 91 1.03 8.72 4.72
CA GLU A 91 0.24 9.88 5.14
C GLU A 91 -1.14 9.47 5.64
N ARG A 92 -1.84 8.60 4.90
CA ARG A 92 -3.13 8.04 5.34
C ARG A 92 -3.01 7.29 6.67
N SER A 93 -1.96 6.51 6.83
CA SER A 93 -1.68 5.79 8.08
C SER A 93 -1.48 6.75 9.25
N LYS A 94 -0.74 7.85 9.05
CA LYS A 94 -0.55 8.88 10.09
C LYS A 94 -1.87 9.56 10.46
N VAL A 95 -2.69 9.90 9.49
CA VAL A 95 -4.01 10.50 9.71
C VAL A 95 -4.91 9.54 10.47
N ASP A 96 -4.94 8.26 10.10
CA ASP A 96 -5.72 7.25 10.79
C ASP A 96 -5.24 7.01 12.23
N GLN A 97 -3.94 7.00 12.46
CA GLN A 97 -3.37 6.90 13.80
C GLN A 97 -3.76 8.09 14.66
N GLN A 98 -3.70 9.31 14.11
CA GLN A 98 -4.09 10.51 14.83
C GLN A 98 -5.58 10.49 15.15
N ARG A 99 -6.44 10.09 14.23
CA ARG A 99 -7.86 9.94 14.44
C ARG A 99 -8.16 8.94 15.57
N ARG A 100 -7.51 7.78 15.57
CA ARG A 100 -7.66 6.77 16.64
C ARG A 100 -7.23 7.31 18.00
N LYS A 101 -6.16 8.09 18.06
CA LYS A 101 -5.72 8.74 19.30
C LYS A 101 -6.76 9.77 19.79
N ASP A 102 -7.31 10.56 18.89
CA ASP A 102 -8.33 11.57 19.21
C ASP A 102 -9.62 10.90 19.69
N GLU A 103 -10.05 9.82 19.05
CA GLU A 103 -11.20 9.02 19.46
C GLU A 103 -10.98 8.39 20.83
N ALA A 104 -9.81 7.79 21.05
CA ALA A 104 -9.44 7.19 22.33
C ALA A 104 -9.40 8.23 23.46
N LEU A 105 -8.89 9.43 23.18
CA LEU A 105 -8.89 10.54 24.12
C LEU A 105 -10.30 10.99 24.49
N PHE A 106 -11.16 11.14 23.49
CA PHE A 106 -12.56 11.52 23.70
C PHE A 106 -13.31 10.48 24.54
N GLU A 107 -13.17 9.20 24.19
CA GLU A 107 -13.77 8.09 24.94
C GLU A 107 -13.26 8.03 26.39
N ALA A 108 -11.95 8.18 26.58
CA ALA A 108 -11.35 8.18 27.91
C ALA A 108 -11.90 9.31 28.79
N LYS A 109 -12.11 10.50 28.24
CA LYS A 109 -12.73 11.62 28.95
C LYS A 109 -14.17 11.35 29.31
N LEU A 110 -14.96 10.78 28.39
CA LEU A 110 -16.36 10.40 28.67
C LEU A 110 -16.43 9.35 29.76
N GLU A 111 -15.64 8.29 29.66
CA GLU A 111 -15.62 7.22 30.68
C GLU A 111 -15.18 7.74 32.04
N ALA A 112 -14.19 8.62 32.11
CA ALA A 112 -13.75 9.21 33.37
C ALA A 112 -14.87 9.96 34.07
N PHE A 113 -15.66 10.77 33.35
CA PHE A 113 -16.80 11.52 33.93
C PHE A 113 -18.06 10.68 34.15
N GLU A 114 -18.11 9.46 33.68
CA GLU A 114 -19.15 8.48 34.04
C GLU A 114 -18.87 7.80 35.39
N VAL A 115 -17.63 7.76 35.86
CA VAL A 115 -17.27 7.23 37.15
C VAL A 115 -17.90 8.10 38.26
N PRO A 116 -18.76 7.55 39.13
CA PRO A 116 -19.50 8.33 40.14
C PRO A 116 -18.60 9.16 41.05
N ILE A 117 -17.49 8.64 41.50
CA ILE A 117 -16.51 9.34 42.35
C ILE A 117 -15.98 10.61 41.65
N ILE A 118 -15.67 10.53 40.37
CA ILE A 118 -15.18 11.66 39.56
C ILE A 118 -16.33 12.63 39.29
N LYS A 119 -17.45 12.10 38.82
CA LYS A 119 -18.64 12.90 38.49
C LYS A 119 -19.11 13.76 39.66
N ASN A 120 -19.13 13.21 40.86
CA ASN A 120 -19.60 13.87 42.08
C ASN A 120 -18.50 14.63 42.82
N SER A 121 -17.24 14.53 42.39
CA SER A 121 -16.13 15.23 43.04
C SER A 121 -16.26 16.76 42.91
N THR A 122 -15.95 17.45 43.99
CA THR A 122 -15.87 18.91 44.06
C THR A 122 -14.48 19.45 43.71
N ASN A 123 -13.53 18.58 43.42
CA ASN A 123 -12.17 18.94 43.05
C ASN A 123 -12.12 19.48 41.61
N LYS A 124 -12.49 20.73 41.45
CA LYS A 124 -12.50 21.41 40.11
C LYS A 124 -11.14 21.44 39.41
N PRO A 125 -10.02 21.70 40.10
CA PRO A 125 -8.70 21.68 39.45
C PRO A 125 -8.36 20.35 38.78
N MET A 126 -8.62 19.22 39.47
CA MET A 126 -8.37 17.88 38.90
C MET A 126 -9.33 17.55 37.76
N LYS A 127 -10.59 17.90 37.86
CA LYS A 127 -11.54 17.76 36.76
C LYS A 127 -11.12 18.56 35.54
N THR A 128 -10.59 19.74 35.76
CA THR A 128 -10.04 20.58 34.66
C THR A 128 -8.82 19.94 34.02
N LYS A 129 -7.92 19.33 34.76
CA LYS A 129 -6.78 18.58 34.22
C LYS A 129 -7.23 17.43 33.32
N ILE A 130 -8.26 16.68 33.76
CA ILE A 130 -8.85 15.61 32.95
C ILE A 130 -9.40 16.17 31.65
N ARG A 131 -10.18 17.24 31.68
CA ARG A 131 -10.74 17.87 30.45
C ARG A 131 -9.70 18.40 29.49
N ARG A 132 -8.60 18.90 30.01
CA ARG A 132 -7.48 19.46 29.24
C ARG A 132 -6.41 18.45 28.86
N SER A 133 -6.55 17.19 29.26
CA SER A 133 -5.62 16.13 28.90
C SER A 133 -5.51 15.97 27.37
N LYS A 134 -4.32 15.70 26.90
CA LYS A 134 -4.01 15.57 25.48
C LYS A 134 -3.87 14.12 25.02
N SER A 135 -3.91 13.17 25.94
CA SER A 135 -3.85 11.74 25.64
C SER A 135 -4.76 10.95 26.60
N ALA A 136 -5.19 9.78 26.13
CA ALA A 136 -5.96 8.84 26.96
C ALA A 136 -5.18 8.44 28.22
N LEU A 137 -3.87 8.30 28.11
CA LEU A 137 -2.98 7.96 29.23
C LEU A 137 -2.98 9.06 30.31
N GLU A 138 -2.93 10.32 29.92
CA GLU A 138 -3.05 11.46 30.87
C GLU A 138 -4.42 11.45 31.56
N VAL A 139 -5.50 11.21 30.82
CA VAL A 139 -6.85 11.09 31.40
C VAL A 139 -6.88 10.01 32.47
N MET A 140 -6.36 8.83 32.17
CA MET A 140 -6.31 7.72 33.13
C MET A 140 -5.47 8.05 34.35
N ALA A 141 -4.32 8.71 34.17
CA ALA A 141 -3.44 9.12 35.27
C ALA A 141 -4.15 10.10 36.18
N TYR A 142 -4.74 11.18 35.67
CA TYR A 142 -5.44 12.18 36.48
C TYR A 142 -6.74 11.63 37.11
N ALA A 143 -7.47 10.79 36.37
CA ALA A 143 -8.65 10.12 36.88
C ALA A 143 -8.32 9.21 38.09
N THR A 144 -7.25 8.45 37.99
CA THR A 144 -6.76 7.59 39.07
C THR A 144 -6.33 8.42 40.28
N MET A 145 -5.59 9.49 40.08
CA MET A 145 -5.16 10.41 41.14
C MET A 145 -6.39 11.00 41.85
N LEU A 146 -7.38 11.44 41.12
CA LEU A 146 -8.61 12.00 41.69
C LEU A 146 -9.39 10.96 42.49
N ILE A 147 -9.53 9.74 42.00
CA ILE A 147 -10.19 8.64 42.70
C ILE A 147 -9.47 8.36 44.03
N MET A 148 -8.14 8.29 44.00
CA MET A 148 -7.32 8.05 45.22
C MET A 148 -7.48 9.17 46.26
N GLU A 149 -7.49 10.42 45.83
CA GLU A 149 -7.71 11.56 46.69
C GLU A 149 -9.12 11.54 47.36
N GLU A 150 -10.13 11.26 46.55
CA GLU A 150 -11.53 11.18 47.08
C GLU A 150 -11.72 10.00 48.04
N GLU A 151 -11.13 8.85 47.74
CA GLU A 151 -11.15 7.69 48.65
C GLU A 151 -10.43 7.99 49.99
N LYS A 152 -9.29 8.69 49.92
CA LYS A 152 -8.55 9.13 51.10
C LYS A 152 -9.34 10.13 51.94
N ASN A 153 -10.05 11.04 51.30
CA ASN A 153 -10.87 12.05 52.00
C ASN A 153 -12.17 11.47 52.60
N ALA A 154 -12.62 10.30 52.10
CA ALA A 154 -13.80 9.59 52.63
C ALA A 154 -13.51 8.79 53.91
N GLU A 155 -12.24 8.55 54.26
CA GLU A 155 -11.83 7.94 55.51
C GLU A 155 -11.85 9.01 56.63
#